data_8a49b512d12927d8f9fab0de49dbcdb5
#
_entry.id   8a49b512d12927d8f9fab0de49dbcdb5
#
_cell.length_a   1.000
_cell.length_b   1.000
_cell.length_c   1.000
_cell.angle_alpha   90.00
_cell.angle_beta   90.00
_cell.angle_gamma   90.00
#
_symmetry.space_group_name_H-M   'P 1'
#
loop_
_entity.id
_entity.type
_entity.pdbx_description
1 polymer ?
#
loop_
_entity_poly.entity_id
_entity_poly.type
_entity_poly.pdbx_seq_one_letter_code
_entity_poly.pdbx_strand_id
1 'polypeptide(L)'
;MPNTMKSIALALLLAAMPTQAFAAANIKLKVAAEKDAVVLVKDKKVTKRIPAKSIEPGELLFYTLNYENTGDEAATDVVFNNPIPANTFYVTDSASGKNSQITFSADNGKTFTRPTQVTYEFKKPDGKVVTRKASPEQYTNIRWVVNKIDPGKKGQLRFQVRVK
;
A
#
# COMPACT_ATOMS: atom_id res chain seq x y z
N MET A 1 9.15 86.42 2.84
CA MET A 1 8.16 85.49 2.24
C MET A 1 8.60 84.07 2.52
N PRO A 2 7.92 83.30 3.42
CA PRO A 2 8.33 81.97 3.76
C PRO A 2 7.69 80.92 2.81
N ASN A 3 8.53 80.06 2.28
CA ASN A 3 8.15 78.97 1.40
C ASN A 3 7.69 77.76 2.31
N THR A 4 6.45 77.42 2.18
CA THR A 4 5.87 76.26 2.87
C THR A 4 6.12 75.00 2.02
N MET A 5 7.05 74.10 2.43
CA MET A 5 7.23 72.79 1.90
C MET A 5 6.10 71.87 2.45
N LYS A 6 5.24 71.40 1.53
CA LYS A 6 4.23 70.41 1.81
C LYS A 6 4.88 69.02 1.75
N SER A 7 5.05 68.36 2.91
CA SER A 7 5.47 66.95 3.00
C SER A 7 4.30 66.03 2.61
N ILE A 8 4.45 65.32 1.52
CA ILE A 8 3.52 64.24 1.12
C ILE A 8 3.99 62.97 1.80
N ALA A 9 3.26 62.54 2.82
CA ALA A 9 3.45 61.23 3.44
C ALA A 9 2.83 60.14 2.54
N LEU A 10 3.68 59.32 1.89
CA LEU A 10 3.27 58.16 1.12
C LEU A 10 3.00 56.98 2.08
N ALA A 11 1.74 56.70 2.38
CA ALA A 11 1.34 55.55 3.16
C ALA A 11 1.45 54.29 2.30
N LEU A 12 2.44 53.43 2.59
CA LEU A 12 2.63 52.14 1.95
C LEU A 12 1.61 51.12 2.53
N LEU A 13 0.50 50.88 1.85
CA LEU A 13 -0.51 49.89 2.19
C LEU A 13 0.03 48.52 1.85
N LEU A 14 0.57 47.79 2.86
CA LEU A 14 1.02 46.41 2.71
C LEU A 14 -0.24 45.50 2.64
N ALA A 15 -0.65 45.14 1.42
CA ALA A 15 -1.73 44.19 1.19
C ALA A 15 -1.24 42.80 1.62
N ALA A 16 -1.69 42.31 2.78
CA ALA A 16 -1.52 40.92 3.22
C ALA A 16 -2.35 40.05 2.26
N MET A 17 -1.69 39.37 1.30
CA MET A 17 -2.34 38.35 0.48
C MET A 17 -2.61 37.12 1.36
N PRO A 18 -3.85 36.64 1.44
CA PRO A 18 -4.13 35.40 2.15
C PRO A 18 -3.43 34.26 1.40
N THR A 19 -2.49 33.59 2.04
CA THR A 19 -1.94 32.31 1.57
C THR A 19 -3.06 31.29 1.65
N GLN A 20 -3.61 30.89 0.50
CA GLN A 20 -4.55 29.78 0.45
C GLN A 20 -3.78 28.50 0.71
N ALA A 21 -3.97 27.91 1.89
CA ALA A 21 -3.56 26.53 2.17
C ALA A 21 -4.46 25.63 1.32
N PHE A 22 -3.89 24.98 0.30
CA PHE A 22 -4.61 23.96 -0.46
C PHE A 22 -4.74 22.74 0.46
N ALA A 23 -5.98 22.37 0.75
CA ALA A 23 -6.32 21.11 1.37
C ALA A 23 -5.86 19.96 0.44
N ALA A 24 -5.23 18.92 0.98
CA ALA A 24 -4.76 17.80 0.22
C ALA A 24 -4.82 16.48 1.03
N ALA A 25 -5.21 15.42 0.35
CA ALA A 25 -5.09 14.07 0.91
C ALA A 25 -3.62 13.66 0.98
N ASN A 26 -3.19 13.07 2.09
CA ASN A 26 -1.82 12.59 2.31
C ASN A 26 -1.85 11.20 2.94
N ILE A 27 -1.56 10.17 2.14
CA ILE A 27 -1.60 8.78 2.58
C ILE A 27 -0.22 8.33 3.03
N LYS A 28 -0.09 8.05 4.33
CA LYS A 28 1.08 7.36 4.89
C LYS A 28 0.85 5.86 4.86
N LEU A 29 1.88 5.11 4.46
CA LEU A 29 1.87 3.65 4.40
C LEU A 29 3.05 3.08 5.20
N LYS A 30 2.77 2.07 6.05
CA LYS A 30 3.79 1.29 6.76
C LYS A 30 3.51 -0.20 6.55
N VAL A 31 4.49 -0.92 6.02
CA VAL A 31 4.42 -2.37 5.79
C VAL A 31 5.15 -3.09 6.91
N ALA A 32 4.55 -4.15 7.45
CA ALA A 32 5.15 -5.07 8.40
C ALA A 32 5.09 -6.48 7.83
N ALA A 33 6.20 -7.22 7.97
CA ALA A 33 6.29 -8.65 7.69
C ALA A 33 6.57 -9.39 9.00
N GLU A 34 5.72 -10.35 9.34
CA GLU A 34 5.77 -11.09 10.60
C GLU A 34 5.63 -12.59 10.36
N LYS A 35 6.09 -13.38 11.33
CA LYS A 35 5.90 -14.83 11.36
C LYS A 35 5.48 -15.30 12.76
N ASP A 36 4.87 -16.47 12.83
CA ASP A 36 4.57 -17.10 14.11
C ASP A 36 5.83 -17.81 14.64
N ALA A 37 6.14 -17.58 15.91
CA ALA A 37 7.24 -18.23 16.62
C ALA A 37 6.78 -18.75 17.97
N VAL A 38 7.30 -19.91 18.37
CA VAL A 38 7.10 -20.46 19.71
C VAL A 38 8.08 -19.79 20.65
N VAL A 39 7.56 -19.09 21.65
CA VAL A 39 8.35 -18.41 22.69
C VAL A 39 7.97 -18.95 24.08
N LEU A 40 8.92 -18.92 25.01
CA LEU A 40 8.65 -19.27 26.42
C LEU A 40 8.16 -18.03 27.17
N VAL A 41 6.99 -18.13 27.76
CA VAL A 41 6.44 -17.09 28.65
C VAL A 41 6.08 -17.77 29.97
N LYS A 42 6.81 -17.43 31.04
CA LYS A 42 6.65 -18.08 32.35
C LYS A 42 6.66 -19.63 32.24
N ASP A 43 7.69 -20.17 31.60
CA ASP A 43 7.94 -21.58 31.33
C ASP A 43 6.87 -22.33 30.49
N LYS A 44 5.93 -21.57 29.92
CA LYS A 44 4.92 -22.15 29.00
C LYS A 44 5.26 -21.76 27.56
N LYS A 45 5.20 -22.75 26.65
CA LYS A 45 5.32 -22.53 25.20
C LYS A 45 4.08 -21.80 24.69
N VAL A 46 4.26 -20.62 24.10
CA VAL A 46 3.18 -19.82 23.52
C VAL A 46 3.57 -19.43 22.09
N THR A 47 2.66 -19.58 21.16
CA THR A 47 2.86 -19.04 19.81
C THR A 47 2.61 -17.53 19.82
N LYS A 48 3.60 -16.76 19.36
CA LYS A 48 3.49 -15.30 19.20
C LYS A 48 3.90 -14.89 17.80
N ARG A 49 3.26 -13.84 17.31
CA ARG A 49 3.66 -13.17 16.09
C ARG A 49 4.84 -12.25 16.37
N ILE A 50 5.93 -12.42 15.61
CA ILE A 50 7.18 -11.65 15.72
C ILE A 50 7.61 -11.15 14.34
N PRO A 51 8.41 -10.06 14.26
CA PRO A 51 8.96 -9.62 12.99
C PRO A 51 9.75 -10.71 12.28
N ALA A 52 9.53 -10.90 10.98
CA ALA A 52 10.18 -11.90 10.15
C ALA A 52 11.60 -11.46 9.74
N LYS A 53 12.54 -11.44 10.70
CA LYS A 53 13.96 -11.06 10.44
C LYS A 53 14.76 -12.15 9.74
N SER A 54 14.46 -13.40 10.00
CA SER A 54 14.99 -14.59 9.34
C SER A 54 13.82 -15.46 8.90
N ILE A 55 13.96 -16.11 7.77
CA ILE A 55 12.91 -16.94 7.17
C ILE A 55 13.51 -18.27 6.72
N GLU A 56 12.72 -19.35 6.83
CA GLU A 56 13.09 -20.68 6.41
C GLU A 56 12.08 -21.23 5.37
N PRO A 57 12.49 -22.14 4.48
CA PRO A 57 11.55 -22.80 3.56
C PRO A 57 10.35 -23.41 4.28
N GLY A 58 9.18 -23.22 3.72
CA GLY A 58 7.91 -23.68 4.28
C GLY A 58 7.26 -22.75 5.30
N GLU A 59 7.96 -21.74 5.82
CA GLU A 59 7.38 -20.80 6.78
C GLU A 59 6.26 -19.94 6.16
N LEU A 60 5.29 -19.60 7.00
CA LEU A 60 4.19 -18.70 6.67
C LEU A 60 4.53 -17.29 7.14
N LEU A 61 4.49 -16.33 6.23
CA LEU A 61 4.72 -14.92 6.52
C LEU A 61 3.41 -14.14 6.40
N PHE A 62 3.21 -13.24 7.34
CA PHE A 62 2.04 -12.37 7.43
C PHE A 62 2.43 -10.94 7.11
N TYR A 63 1.90 -10.42 6.02
CA TYR A 63 2.10 -9.05 5.62
C TYR A 63 0.92 -8.19 6.04
N THR A 64 1.20 -7.08 6.71
CA THR A 64 0.23 -6.06 7.09
C THR A 64 0.67 -4.71 6.57
N LEU A 65 -0.16 -4.10 5.72
CA LEU A 65 -0.01 -2.76 5.21
C LEU A 65 -0.91 -1.84 6.05
N ASN A 66 -0.32 -1.06 6.94
CA ASN A 66 -1.04 -0.07 7.73
C ASN A 66 -1.01 1.26 6.98
N TYR A 67 -2.18 1.84 6.72
CA TYR A 67 -2.29 3.13 6.07
C TYR A 67 -3.05 4.13 6.94
N GLU A 68 -2.76 5.42 6.71
CA GLU A 68 -3.41 6.55 7.38
C GLU A 68 -3.49 7.72 6.42
N ASN A 69 -4.65 8.37 6.36
CA ASN A 69 -4.75 9.67 5.71
C ASN A 69 -4.40 10.76 6.73
N THR A 70 -3.21 11.35 6.61
CA THR A 70 -2.73 12.45 7.47
C THR A 70 -3.01 13.82 6.88
N GLY A 71 -3.66 13.88 5.71
CA GLY A 71 -4.13 15.11 5.08
C GLY A 71 -5.45 15.59 5.69
N ASP A 72 -5.92 16.70 5.20
CA ASP A 72 -7.15 17.39 5.59
C ASP A 72 -8.32 17.15 4.62
N GLU A 73 -8.08 16.47 3.51
CA GLU A 73 -9.11 16.01 2.56
C GLU A 73 -9.23 14.49 2.51
N ALA A 74 -10.41 14.01 2.10
CA ALA A 74 -10.63 12.59 1.85
C ALA A 74 -9.89 12.14 0.59
N ALA A 75 -9.18 11.02 0.67
CA ALA A 75 -8.63 10.33 -0.49
C ALA A 75 -9.64 9.32 -1.03
N THR A 76 -9.90 9.33 -2.33
CA THR A 76 -10.79 8.38 -3.00
C THR A 76 -10.01 7.47 -3.95
N ASP A 77 -10.50 6.24 -4.13
CA ASP A 77 -9.94 5.24 -5.04
C ASP A 77 -8.42 5.03 -4.84
N VAL A 78 -8.01 4.97 -3.58
CA VAL A 78 -6.60 4.86 -3.21
C VAL A 78 -6.06 3.48 -3.58
N VAL A 79 -5.06 3.47 -4.46
CA VAL A 79 -4.45 2.25 -4.98
C VAL A 79 -3.22 1.88 -4.16
N PHE A 80 -3.24 0.69 -3.57
CA PHE A 80 -2.09 0.07 -2.93
C PHE A 80 -1.62 -1.13 -3.74
N ASN A 81 -0.43 -1.05 -4.31
CA ASN A 81 0.23 -2.15 -5.00
C ASN A 81 1.29 -2.76 -4.11
N ASN A 82 1.29 -4.07 -3.96
CA ASN A 82 2.33 -4.79 -3.22
C ASN A 82 2.85 -5.96 -4.06
N PRO A 83 4.15 -6.03 -4.33
CA PRO A 83 4.73 -7.23 -4.95
C PRO A 83 4.69 -8.40 -3.97
N ILE A 84 4.44 -9.60 -4.49
CA ILE A 84 4.66 -10.84 -3.74
C ILE A 84 6.17 -11.07 -3.70
N PRO A 85 6.77 -11.22 -2.50
CA PRO A 85 8.22 -11.32 -2.37
C PRO A 85 8.83 -12.47 -3.17
N ALA A 86 10.02 -12.26 -3.70
CA ALA A 86 10.77 -13.32 -4.36
C ALA A 86 10.95 -14.55 -3.46
N ASN A 87 11.00 -15.74 -4.04
CA ASN A 87 11.08 -17.00 -3.32
C ASN A 87 9.93 -17.29 -2.36
N THR A 88 8.77 -16.66 -2.60
CA THR A 88 7.52 -17.00 -1.91
C THR A 88 6.41 -17.25 -2.92
N PHE A 89 5.29 -17.76 -2.44
CA PHE A 89 4.04 -17.79 -3.20
C PHE A 89 2.87 -17.35 -2.33
N TYR A 90 1.91 -16.70 -2.98
CA TYR A 90 0.70 -16.21 -2.31
C TYR A 90 -0.13 -17.37 -1.75
N VAL A 91 -0.60 -17.21 -0.52
CA VAL A 91 -1.55 -18.15 0.11
C VAL A 91 -2.96 -17.77 -0.33
N THR A 92 -3.65 -18.70 -0.96
CA THR A 92 -5.02 -18.52 -1.46
C THR A 92 -5.94 -17.96 -0.37
N ASP A 93 -6.80 -17.01 -0.76
CA ASP A 93 -7.82 -16.37 0.08
C ASP A 93 -7.30 -15.65 1.34
N SER A 94 -5.98 -15.42 1.43
CA SER A 94 -5.38 -14.70 2.56
C SER A 94 -5.42 -13.18 2.44
N ALA A 95 -5.67 -12.63 1.25
CA ALA A 95 -5.73 -11.19 1.05
C ALA A 95 -7.04 -10.61 1.59
N SER A 96 -6.93 -9.54 2.37
CA SER A 96 -8.08 -8.85 2.97
C SER A 96 -7.84 -7.35 3.09
N GLY A 97 -8.94 -6.59 3.14
CA GLY A 97 -8.96 -5.13 3.33
C GLY A 97 -10.40 -4.63 3.42
N LYS A 98 -10.68 -3.82 4.44
CA LYS A 98 -12.02 -3.25 4.61
C LYS A 98 -12.29 -2.22 3.50
N ASN A 99 -13.49 -2.27 2.91
CA ASN A 99 -13.93 -1.34 1.85
C ASN A 99 -12.94 -1.24 0.68
N SER A 100 -12.35 -2.35 0.28
CA SER A 100 -11.40 -2.40 -0.82
C SER A 100 -11.77 -3.47 -1.85
N GLN A 101 -11.46 -3.19 -3.11
CA GLN A 101 -11.44 -4.16 -4.18
C GLN A 101 -10.05 -4.78 -4.28
N ILE A 102 -9.96 -6.12 -4.34
CA ILE A 102 -8.70 -6.84 -4.40
C ILE A 102 -8.54 -7.48 -5.78
N THR A 103 -7.40 -7.23 -6.41
CA THR A 103 -7.03 -7.80 -7.70
C THR A 103 -5.58 -8.30 -7.69
N PHE A 104 -5.24 -9.17 -8.61
CA PHE A 104 -3.94 -9.83 -8.69
C PHE A 104 -3.34 -9.70 -10.09
N SER A 105 -2.02 -9.79 -10.15
CA SER A 105 -1.23 -9.84 -11.37
C SER A 105 -0.34 -11.08 -11.37
N ALA A 106 -0.11 -11.65 -12.55
CA ALA A 106 0.88 -12.70 -12.79
C ALA A 106 1.91 -12.28 -13.85
N ASP A 107 1.97 -10.99 -14.19
CA ASP A 107 2.83 -10.40 -15.22
C ASP A 107 3.66 -9.21 -14.71
N ASN A 108 4.08 -9.30 -13.44
CA ASN A 108 4.87 -8.27 -12.73
C ASN A 108 4.15 -6.90 -12.62
N GLY A 109 2.84 -6.93 -12.40
CA GLY A 109 2.05 -5.73 -12.14
C GLY A 109 1.64 -4.95 -13.39
N LYS A 110 1.75 -5.52 -14.59
CA LYS A 110 1.29 -4.89 -15.83
C LYS A 110 -0.23 -4.91 -15.94
N THR A 111 -0.84 -6.07 -15.67
CA THR A 111 -2.30 -6.24 -15.68
C THR A 111 -2.80 -6.73 -14.32
N PHE A 112 -3.99 -6.26 -13.92
CA PHE A 112 -4.61 -6.66 -12.65
C PHE A 112 -6.06 -7.08 -12.90
N THR A 113 -6.39 -8.30 -12.47
CA THR A 113 -7.72 -8.88 -12.62
C THR A 113 -8.18 -9.57 -11.33
N ARG A 114 -9.45 -9.97 -11.27
CA ARG A 114 -9.99 -10.75 -10.15
C ARG A 114 -9.30 -12.12 -10.07
N PRO A 115 -9.22 -12.76 -8.89
CA PRO A 115 -8.48 -14.02 -8.70
C PRO A 115 -8.78 -15.11 -9.73
N THR A 116 -10.05 -15.25 -10.12
CA THR A 116 -10.49 -16.28 -11.08
C THR A 116 -10.14 -15.99 -12.53
N GLN A 117 -9.66 -14.77 -12.83
CA GLN A 117 -9.42 -14.27 -14.19
C GLN A 117 -7.95 -13.93 -14.46
N VAL A 118 -7.05 -14.15 -13.49
CA VAL A 118 -5.63 -13.85 -13.66
C VAL A 118 -5.03 -14.80 -14.69
N THR A 119 -4.31 -14.23 -15.66
CA THR A 119 -3.62 -14.95 -16.71
C THR A 119 -2.17 -14.50 -16.84
N TYR A 120 -1.35 -15.32 -17.46
CA TYR A 120 0.04 -15.00 -17.81
C TYR A 120 0.40 -15.54 -19.19
N GLU A 121 1.38 -14.93 -19.82
CA GLU A 121 1.94 -15.41 -21.07
C GLU A 121 2.97 -16.51 -20.81
N PHE A 122 2.81 -17.62 -21.50
CA PHE A 122 3.73 -18.75 -21.45
C PHE A 122 4.33 -18.98 -22.83
N LYS A 123 5.66 -18.89 -22.95
CA LYS A 123 6.38 -19.19 -24.18
C LYS A 123 6.65 -20.69 -24.25
N LYS A 124 6.08 -21.35 -25.28
CA LYS A 124 6.31 -22.77 -25.54
C LYS A 124 7.72 -23.03 -26.09
N PRO A 125 8.21 -24.28 -26.05
CA PRO A 125 9.49 -24.66 -26.65
C PRO A 125 9.58 -24.37 -28.18
N ASP A 126 8.46 -24.38 -28.91
CA ASP A 126 8.36 -24.01 -30.29
C ASP A 126 8.38 -22.48 -30.56
N GLY A 127 8.59 -21.68 -29.51
CA GLY A 127 8.64 -20.23 -29.58
C GLY A 127 7.29 -19.53 -29.54
N LYS A 128 6.17 -20.24 -29.63
CA LYS A 128 4.81 -19.65 -29.57
C LYS A 128 4.46 -19.18 -28.19
N VAL A 129 3.88 -17.99 -28.08
CA VAL A 129 3.33 -17.44 -26.84
C VAL A 129 1.86 -17.83 -26.74
N VAL A 130 1.47 -18.38 -25.59
CA VAL A 130 0.08 -18.72 -25.27
C VAL A 130 -0.31 -18.14 -23.93
N THR A 131 -1.53 -17.65 -23.81
CA THR A 131 -2.10 -17.18 -22.55
C THR A 131 -2.60 -18.38 -21.74
N ARG A 132 -2.22 -18.44 -20.47
CA ARG A 132 -2.67 -19.47 -19.51
C ARG A 132 -3.28 -18.81 -18.28
N LYS A 133 -4.25 -19.50 -17.67
CA LYS A 133 -4.78 -19.11 -16.36
C LYS A 133 -3.70 -19.31 -15.30
N ALA A 134 -3.49 -18.30 -14.46
CA ALA A 134 -2.54 -18.35 -13.38
C ALA A 134 -3.16 -19.03 -12.14
N SER A 135 -2.36 -19.86 -11.47
CA SER A 135 -2.65 -20.31 -10.11
C SER A 135 -2.14 -19.29 -9.09
N PRO A 136 -2.61 -19.31 -7.83
CA PRO A 136 -2.15 -18.39 -6.78
C PRO A 136 -0.63 -18.36 -6.59
N GLU A 137 0.07 -19.48 -6.81
CA GLU A 137 1.54 -19.58 -6.72
C GLU A 137 2.27 -18.78 -7.81
N GLN A 138 1.57 -18.42 -8.88
CA GLN A 138 2.10 -17.65 -10.01
C GLN A 138 1.79 -16.16 -9.91
N TYR A 139 1.05 -15.74 -8.89
CA TYR A 139 0.80 -14.32 -8.67
C TYR A 139 2.09 -13.59 -8.29
N THR A 140 2.30 -12.46 -8.91
CA THR A 140 3.48 -11.61 -8.71
C THR A 140 3.17 -10.35 -7.91
N ASN A 141 1.92 -9.89 -7.96
CA ASN A 141 1.50 -8.66 -7.28
C ASN A 141 0.05 -8.77 -6.79
N ILE A 142 -0.23 -8.08 -5.71
CA ILE A 142 -1.57 -7.83 -5.19
C ILE A 142 -1.85 -6.33 -5.27
N ARG A 143 -3.07 -5.96 -5.67
CA ARG A 143 -3.56 -4.58 -5.67
C ARG A 143 -4.83 -4.48 -4.85
N TRP A 144 -4.86 -3.50 -3.96
CA TRP A 144 -6.08 -3.04 -3.31
C TRP A 144 -6.46 -1.66 -3.85
N VAL A 145 -7.74 -1.46 -4.12
CA VAL A 145 -8.31 -0.13 -4.37
C VAL A 145 -9.26 0.15 -3.21
N VAL A 146 -8.87 1.06 -2.31
CA VAL A 146 -9.70 1.47 -1.17
C VAL A 146 -10.57 2.63 -1.60
N ASN A 147 -11.89 2.47 -1.55
CA ASN A 147 -12.84 3.42 -2.12
C ASN A 147 -12.73 4.84 -1.52
N LYS A 148 -12.55 4.93 -0.20
CA LYS A 148 -12.45 6.23 0.49
C LYS A 148 -11.68 6.11 1.79
N ILE A 149 -10.81 7.10 2.06
CA ILE A 149 -10.09 7.26 3.33
C ILE A 149 -10.26 8.71 3.77
N ASP A 150 -11.15 8.93 4.73
CA ASP A 150 -11.39 10.28 5.28
C ASP A 150 -10.17 10.79 6.07
N PRO A 151 -10.04 12.12 6.29
CA PRO A 151 -8.99 12.71 7.12
C PRO A 151 -8.85 12.03 8.47
N GLY A 152 -7.61 11.74 8.89
CA GLY A 152 -7.30 11.09 10.16
C GLY A 152 -7.70 9.60 10.25
N LYS A 153 -8.30 9.02 9.20
CA LYS A 153 -8.67 7.59 9.23
C LYS A 153 -7.50 6.69 8.89
N LYS A 154 -7.48 5.55 9.61
CA LYS A 154 -6.49 4.48 9.48
C LYS A 154 -7.16 3.21 9.02
N GLY A 155 -6.39 2.36 8.34
CA GLY A 155 -6.84 1.03 7.98
C GLY A 155 -5.68 0.06 7.78
N GLN A 156 -6.06 -1.19 7.50
CA GLN A 156 -5.12 -2.28 7.30
C GLN A 156 -5.52 -3.11 6.08
N LEU A 157 -4.51 -3.47 5.28
CA LEU A 157 -4.61 -4.48 4.23
C LEU A 157 -3.67 -5.61 4.62
N ARG A 158 -4.06 -6.86 4.39
CA ARG A 158 -3.30 -8.03 4.84
C ARG A 158 -3.24 -9.08 3.76
N PHE A 159 -2.18 -9.85 3.74
CA PHE A 159 -2.06 -11.08 2.96
C PHE A 159 -1.00 -11.98 3.57
N GLN A 160 -0.97 -13.23 3.12
CA GLN A 160 0.00 -14.21 3.57
C GLN A 160 0.75 -14.78 2.38
N VAL A 161 2.01 -15.12 2.61
CA VAL A 161 2.82 -15.86 1.66
C VAL A 161 3.53 -17.02 2.35
N ARG A 162 3.84 -18.06 1.59
CA ARG A 162 4.66 -19.18 2.04
C ARG A 162 6.02 -19.12 1.38
N VAL A 163 7.07 -19.31 2.17
CA VAL A 163 8.46 -19.39 1.67
C VAL A 163 8.65 -20.70 0.88
N LYS A 164 9.31 -20.61 -0.28
CA LYS A 164 9.63 -21.79 -1.14
C LYS A 164 10.74 -22.63 -0.58
#